data_8cadf518d4e8ee5a1dd56335610cc75e
#
_entry.id   8cadf518d4e8ee5a1dd56335610cc75e
#
_cell.length_a   1.000
_cell.length_b   1.000
_cell.length_c   1.000
_cell.angle_alpha   90.00
_cell.angle_beta   90.00
_cell.angle_gamma   90.00
#
_symmetry.space_group_name_H-M   'P 1'
#
loop_
_entity.id
_entity.type
_entity.pdbx_description
1 polymer ?
#
loop_
_entity_poly.entity_id
_entity_poly.type
_entity_poly.pdbx_seq_one_letter_code
_entity_poly.pdbx_strand_id
1 'polypeptide(L)'
;MISFLLSLVVIPHGITDILLSYETNSYHIMSYFYGFIPLLCIFMNHFIYKMLFIGSSIIHFRHELSPVVPYYIMVNYFVGDVDYNESLYYMIVYLSAIHVPHHYHNIFMSTNYIYEHITIILLFTGVSYKVSPLLIDWVNIHNGQDKLSKFLGAIIMSHIYFNEYHYLIHT
;
A
#
# COMPACT_ATOMS: atom_id res chain seq x y z
N MET A 1 -1.99 14.43 -12.88
CA MET A 1 -0.86 14.26 -11.93
C MET A 1 -1.06 13.08 -10.99
N ILE A 2 -2.15 12.99 -10.24
CA ILE A 2 -2.43 11.88 -9.30
C ILE A 2 -2.37 10.51 -9.99
N SER A 3 -3.08 10.33 -11.13
CA SER A 3 -3.04 9.06 -11.89
C SER A 3 -1.63 8.65 -12.28
N PHE A 4 -0.79 9.61 -12.65
CA PHE A 4 0.60 9.37 -13.00
C PHE A 4 1.41 8.89 -11.78
N LEU A 5 1.27 9.57 -10.63
CA LEU A 5 1.94 9.18 -9.41
C LEU A 5 1.51 7.79 -8.91
N LEU A 6 0.21 7.48 -8.97
CA LEU A 6 -0.31 6.15 -8.65
C LEU A 6 0.27 5.08 -9.56
N SER A 7 0.24 5.30 -10.86
CA SER A 7 0.68 4.31 -11.84
C SER A 7 2.18 4.08 -11.84
N LEU A 8 2.96 5.14 -11.65
CA LEU A 8 4.41 5.07 -11.79
C LEU A 8 5.12 4.72 -10.49
N VAL A 9 4.55 5.09 -9.36
CA VAL A 9 5.24 5.02 -8.07
C VAL A 9 4.46 4.17 -7.07
N VAL A 10 3.21 4.52 -6.77
CA VAL A 10 2.48 3.91 -5.63
C VAL A 10 2.03 2.48 -5.92
N ILE A 11 1.37 2.23 -7.05
CA ILE A 11 0.86 0.89 -7.37
C ILE A 11 2.00 -0.12 -7.60
N PRO A 12 3.06 0.20 -8.39
CA PRO A 12 4.13 -0.75 -8.63
C PRO A 12 4.91 -1.16 -7.39
N HIS A 13 4.97 -0.34 -6.34
CA HIS A 13 5.72 -0.74 -5.14
C HIS A 13 5.10 -1.94 -4.43
N GLY A 14 3.77 -2.15 -4.52
CA GLY A 14 3.13 -3.35 -3.98
C GLY A 14 3.59 -4.66 -4.64
N ILE A 15 4.17 -4.58 -5.85
CA ILE A 15 4.76 -5.74 -6.54
C ILE A 15 6.07 -6.15 -5.88
N THR A 16 6.69 -5.27 -5.13
CA THR A 16 7.89 -5.59 -4.35
C THR A 16 7.66 -6.76 -3.40
N ASP A 17 6.41 -6.99 -2.94
CA ASP A 17 6.09 -8.15 -2.11
C ASP A 17 6.28 -9.47 -2.87
N ILE A 18 5.95 -9.50 -4.16
CA ILE A 18 6.18 -10.68 -5.00
C ILE A 18 7.67 -10.96 -5.12
N LEU A 19 8.46 -9.91 -5.37
CA LEU A 19 9.91 -10.02 -5.51
C LEU A 19 10.54 -10.46 -4.18
N LEU A 20 10.16 -9.83 -3.10
CA LEU A 20 10.60 -10.16 -1.75
C LEU A 20 10.22 -11.60 -1.37
N SER A 21 8.99 -12.03 -1.68
CA SER A 21 8.53 -13.39 -1.40
C SER A 21 9.30 -14.45 -2.22
N TYR A 22 9.72 -14.10 -3.42
CA TYR A 22 10.55 -14.96 -4.26
C TYR A 22 11.96 -15.11 -3.68
N GLU A 23 12.63 -14.01 -3.32
CA GLU A 23 13.97 -14.03 -2.76
C GLU A 23 14.07 -14.77 -1.42
N THR A 24 13.03 -14.62 -0.59
CA THR A 24 12.99 -15.21 0.75
C THR A 24 12.25 -16.55 0.81
N ASN A 25 11.81 -17.05 -0.34
CA ASN A 25 11.02 -18.30 -0.45
C ASN A 25 9.76 -18.31 0.45
N SER A 26 9.10 -17.16 0.55
CA SER A 26 7.95 -16.94 1.46
C SER A 26 6.61 -16.69 0.77
N TYR A 27 6.43 -17.16 -0.50
CA TYR A 27 5.17 -16.89 -1.21
C TYR A 27 3.94 -17.53 -0.60
N HIS A 28 4.08 -18.64 0.11
CA HIS A 28 2.96 -19.23 0.84
C HIS A 28 2.47 -18.30 1.94
N ILE A 29 3.36 -17.57 2.60
CA ILE A 29 3.03 -16.56 3.62
C ILE A 29 2.41 -15.33 2.96
N MET A 30 3.01 -14.83 1.88
CA MET A 30 2.42 -13.75 1.09
C MET A 30 1.01 -14.13 0.62
N SER A 31 0.83 -15.32 0.06
CA SER A 31 -0.47 -15.81 -0.42
C SER A 31 -1.50 -15.92 0.72
N TYR A 32 -1.06 -16.28 1.93
CA TYR A 32 -1.92 -16.30 3.10
C TYR A 32 -2.43 -14.90 3.44
N PHE A 33 -1.55 -13.90 3.52
CA PHE A 33 -1.97 -12.53 3.81
C PHE A 33 -2.90 -11.98 2.73
N TYR A 34 -2.52 -12.08 1.45
CA TYR A 34 -3.29 -11.55 0.34
C TYR A 34 -4.58 -12.32 0.03
N GLY A 35 -4.70 -13.57 0.47
CA GLY A 35 -5.93 -14.34 0.36
C GLY A 35 -6.86 -14.16 1.54
N PHE A 36 -6.33 -14.29 2.76
CA PHE A 36 -7.16 -14.35 3.97
C PHE A 36 -7.63 -12.98 4.45
N ILE A 37 -6.75 -11.96 4.47
CA ILE A 37 -7.10 -10.63 4.99
C ILE A 37 -8.22 -9.98 4.17
N PRO A 38 -8.17 -9.92 2.83
CA PRO A 38 -9.25 -9.37 2.03
C PRO A 38 -10.57 -10.12 2.21
N LEU A 39 -10.52 -11.45 2.27
CA LEU A 39 -11.71 -12.25 2.51
C LEU A 39 -12.35 -11.93 3.86
N LEU A 40 -11.56 -11.81 4.91
CA LEU A 40 -12.03 -11.45 6.24
C LEU A 40 -12.64 -10.04 6.25
N CYS A 41 -11.97 -9.06 5.66
CA CYS A 41 -12.36 -7.65 5.68
C CYS A 41 -13.67 -7.37 4.96
N ILE A 42 -14.01 -8.11 3.90
CA ILE A 42 -15.28 -7.96 3.17
C ILE A 42 -16.50 -8.15 4.11
N PHE A 43 -16.39 -9.08 5.05
CA PHE A 43 -17.48 -9.39 5.99
C PHE A 43 -17.43 -8.61 7.29
N MET A 44 -16.37 -7.84 7.51
CA MET A 44 -16.17 -7.10 8.75
C MET A 44 -17.07 -5.88 8.84
N ASN A 45 -17.47 -5.53 10.08
CA ASN A 45 -18.13 -4.26 10.33
C ASN A 45 -17.25 -3.09 9.90
N HIS A 46 -17.88 -2.05 9.33
CA HIS A 46 -17.17 -0.89 8.79
C HIS A 46 -16.31 -0.16 9.83
N PHE A 47 -16.79 -0.01 11.05
CA PHE A 47 -16.03 0.63 12.13
C PHE A 47 -14.79 -0.20 12.50
N ILE A 48 -14.94 -1.51 12.67
CA ILE A 48 -13.82 -2.41 12.99
C ILE A 48 -12.80 -2.41 11.84
N TYR A 49 -13.28 -2.46 10.59
CA TYR A 49 -12.42 -2.36 9.41
C TYR A 49 -11.59 -1.07 9.41
N LYS A 50 -12.22 0.10 9.65
CA LYS A 50 -11.51 1.38 9.74
C LYS A 50 -10.46 1.38 10.84
N MET A 51 -10.78 0.87 12.02
CA MET A 51 -9.84 0.80 13.15
C MET A 51 -8.62 -0.09 12.83
N LEU A 52 -8.85 -1.22 12.18
CA LEU A 52 -7.76 -2.10 11.74
C LEU A 52 -6.91 -1.43 10.65
N PHE A 53 -7.53 -0.76 9.68
CA PHE A 53 -6.80 -0.06 8.62
C PHE A 53 -5.90 1.04 9.20
N ILE A 54 -6.44 1.87 10.11
CA ILE A 54 -5.68 2.93 10.79
C ILE A 54 -4.54 2.32 11.61
N GLY A 55 -4.82 1.30 12.42
CA GLY A 55 -3.82 0.64 13.28
C GLY A 55 -2.69 0.02 12.46
N SER A 56 -3.02 -0.66 11.37
CA SER A 56 -2.04 -1.22 10.43
C SER A 56 -1.18 -0.14 9.80
N SER A 57 -1.78 0.96 9.36
CA SER A 57 -1.07 2.09 8.77
C SER A 57 -0.14 2.78 9.77
N ILE A 58 -0.55 2.94 11.04
CA ILE A 58 0.30 3.49 12.11
C ILE A 58 1.53 2.60 12.31
N ILE A 59 1.33 1.29 12.36
CA ILE A 59 2.43 0.33 12.51
C ILE A 59 3.38 0.45 11.32
N HIS A 60 2.86 0.50 10.11
CA HIS A 60 3.65 0.55 8.89
C HIS A 60 4.51 1.81 8.79
N PHE A 61 3.94 2.96 9.10
CA PHE A 61 4.66 4.24 9.01
C PHE A 61 5.58 4.54 10.22
N ARG A 62 5.63 3.69 11.25
CA ARG A 62 6.47 3.95 12.43
C ARG A 62 7.96 4.03 12.13
N HIS A 63 8.42 3.34 11.08
CA HIS A 63 9.83 3.30 10.66
C HIS A 63 10.20 4.38 9.65
N GLU A 64 9.25 5.23 9.27
CA GLU A 64 9.51 6.32 8.34
C GLU A 64 10.39 7.41 8.96
N LEU A 65 11.16 8.09 8.11
CA LEU A 65 12.00 9.22 8.51
C LEU A 65 11.19 10.36 9.16
N SER A 66 9.91 10.49 8.77
CA SER A 66 8.99 11.48 9.33
C SER A 66 7.58 10.88 9.47
N PRO A 67 7.34 10.04 10.49
CA PRO A 67 6.03 9.39 10.68
C PRO A 67 4.90 10.39 11.00
N VAL A 68 5.23 11.58 11.43
CA VAL A 68 4.25 12.63 11.79
C VAL A 68 3.38 13.01 10.59
N VAL A 69 3.95 13.08 9.39
CA VAL A 69 3.23 13.51 8.17
C VAL A 69 2.10 12.54 7.80
N PRO A 70 2.36 11.23 7.60
CA PRO A 70 1.28 10.29 7.29
C PRO A 70 0.27 10.16 8.43
N TYR A 71 0.70 10.25 9.69
CA TYR A 71 -0.22 10.22 10.82
C TYR A 71 -1.15 11.43 10.83
N TYR A 72 -0.62 12.63 10.58
CA TYR A 72 -1.42 13.85 10.47
C TYR A 72 -2.46 13.73 9.35
N ILE A 73 -2.05 13.27 8.16
CA ILE A 73 -2.94 13.09 7.02
C ILE A 73 -4.05 12.07 7.35
N MET A 74 -3.70 10.94 7.96
CA MET A 74 -4.67 9.91 8.34
C MET A 74 -5.66 10.41 9.41
N VAL A 75 -5.19 11.11 10.43
CA VAL A 75 -6.06 11.66 11.47
C VAL A 75 -7.04 12.66 10.87
N ASN A 76 -6.58 13.58 10.03
CA ASN A 76 -7.45 14.54 9.36
C ASN A 76 -8.45 13.87 8.43
N TYR A 77 -8.07 12.82 7.73
CA TYR A 77 -8.97 12.04 6.89
C TYR A 77 -10.09 11.33 7.67
N PHE A 78 -9.78 10.78 8.86
CA PHE A 78 -10.72 9.97 9.61
C PHE A 78 -11.54 10.74 10.65
N VAL A 79 -11.03 11.85 11.16
CA VAL A 79 -11.60 12.60 12.29
C VAL A 79 -11.94 14.04 11.91
N GLY A 80 -11.31 14.58 10.88
CA GLY A 80 -11.32 16.01 10.57
C GLY A 80 -12.32 16.42 9.50
N ASP A 81 -12.45 17.73 9.37
CA ASP A 81 -13.25 18.43 8.34
C ASP A 81 -12.52 18.62 7.02
N VAL A 82 -11.38 17.95 6.84
CA VAL A 82 -10.57 18.10 5.61
C VAL A 82 -11.22 17.34 4.47
N ASP A 83 -11.31 17.98 3.30
CA ASP A 83 -11.81 17.35 2.08
C ASP A 83 -11.05 16.04 1.80
N TYR A 84 -11.81 15.00 1.54
CA TYR A 84 -11.30 13.67 1.18
C TYR A 84 -10.27 13.73 0.04
N ASN A 85 -10.56 14.51 -0.99
CA ASN A 85 -9.68 14.64 -2.15
C ASN A 85 -8.34 15.31 -1.79
N GLU A 86 -8.35 16.26 -0.88
CA GLU A 86 -7.16 16.94 -0.40
C GLU A 86 -6.29 15.98 0.42
N SER A 87 -6.88 15.24 1.35
CA SER A 87 -6.18 14.23 2.15
C SER A 87 -5.58 13.13 1.27
N LEU A 88 -6.33 12.65 0.28
CA LEU A 88 -5.85 11.67 -0.69
C LEU A 88 -4.68 12.21 -1.51
N TYR A 89 -4.76 13.47 -1.95
CA TYR A 89 -3.69 14.12 -2.70
C TYR A 89 -2.40 14.19 -1.86
N TYR A 90 -2.47 14.68 -0.63
CA TYR A 90 -1.30 14.76 0.25
C TYR A 90 -0.72 13.38 0.55
N MET A 91 -1.56 12.37 0.77
CA MET A 91 -1.11 11.00 0.99
C MET A 91 -0.36 10.47 -0.24
N ILE A 92 -0.88 10.64 -1.45
CA ILE A 92 -0.23 10.18 -2.68
C ILE A 92 1.10 10.90 -2.91
N VAL A 93 1.16 12.20 -2.65
CA VAL A 93 2.41 12.96 -2.75
C VAL A 93 3.44 12.46 -1.73
N TYR A 94 3.03 12.24 -0.49
CA TYR A 94 3.90 11.69 0.55
C TYR A 94 4.43 10.30 0.18
N LEU A 95 3.54 9.39 -0.22
CA LEU A 95 3.90 8.04 -0.64
C LEU A 95 4.91 8.08 -1.80
N SER A 96 4.67 8.92 -2.79
CA SER A 96 5.51 9.01 -3.98
C SER A 96 6.88 9.66 -3.73
N ALA A 97 6.96 10.63 -2.83
CA ALA A 97 8.19 11.40 -2.59
C ALA A 97 9.11 10.77 -1.52
N ILE A 98 8.54 10.04 -0.56
CA ILE A 98 9.29 9.57 0.61
C ILE A 98 9.18 8.06 0.76
N HIS A 99 7.96 7.54 0.96
CA HIS A 99 7.70 6.16 1.34
C HIS A 99 8.13 5.15 0.27
N VAL A 100 7.64 5.31 -0.94
CA VAL A 100 7.93 4.35 -2.04
C VAL A 100 9.40 4.40 -2.48
N PRO A 101 10.06 5.54 -2.62
CA PRO A 101 11.50 5.59 -2.86
C PRO A 101 12.32 4.88 -1.79
N HIS A 102 11.92 4.97 -0.52
CA HIS A 102 12.57 4.25 0.58
C HIS A 102 12.43 2.74 0.43
N HIS A 103 11.23 2.24 0.12
CA HIS A 103 11.02 0.82 -0.17
C HIS A 103 11.87 0.31 -1.34
N TYR A 104 11.88 1.03 -2.46
CA TYR A 104 12.72 0.66 -3.60
C TYR A 104 14.21 0.68 -3.27
N HIS A 105 14.67 1.68 -2.52
CA HIS A 105 16.06 1.74 -2.08
C HIS A 105 16.44 0.48 -1.28
N ASN A 106 15.63 0.10 -0.30
CA ASN A 106 15.88 -1.06 0.54
C ASN A 106 15.93 -2.36 -0.28
N ILE A 107 15.01 -2.55 -1.22
CA ILE A 107 14.99 -3.72 -2.09
C ILE A 107 16.20 -3.76 -3.01
N PHE A 108 16.52 -2.67 -3.70
CA PHE A 108 17.66 -2.64 -4.63
C PHE A 108 19.00 -2.78 -3.93
N MET A 109 19.12 -2.35 -2.69
CA MET A 109 20.34 -2.54 -1.90
C MET A 109 20.47 -3.94 -1.32
N SER A 110 19.37 -4.69 -1.19
CA SER A 110 19.35 -6.03 -0.61
C SER A 110 19.41 -7.17 -1.63
N THR A 111 19.14 -6.89 -2.91
CA THR A 111 18.96 -7.92 -3.93
C THR A 111 20.15 -8.06 -4.89
N ASN A 112 20.42 -9.30 -5.30
CA ASN A 112 21.37 -9.62 -6.38
C ASN A 112 20.71 -9.63 -7.78
N TYR A 113 19.38 -9.47 -7.86
CA TYR A 113 18.56 -9.59 -9.07
C TYR A 113 17.97 -8.24 -9.52
N ILE A 114 18.80 -7.19 -9.46
CA ILE A 114 18.33 -5.80 -9.69
C ILE A 114 17.71 -5.60 -11.08
N TYR A 115 18.22 -6.25 -12.11
CA TYR A 115 17.70 -6.09 -13.48
C TYR A 115 16.32 -6.72 -13.65
N GLU A 116 16.13 -7.92 -13.09
CA GLU A 116 14.84 -8.61 -13.07
C GLU A 116 13.80 -7.79 -12.32
N HIS A 117 14.15 -7.24 -11.18
CA HIS A 117 13.30 -6.38 -10.37
C HIS A 117 12.88 -5.13 -11.15
N ILE A 118 13.83 -4.41 -11.75
CA ILE A 118 13.54 -3.24 -12.56
C ILE A 118 12.60 -3.61 -13.73
N THR A 119 12.86 -4.71 -14.40
CA THR A 119 12.04 -5.18 -15.54
C THR A 119 10.60 -5.45 -15.10
N ILE A 120 10.40 -6.15 -13.99
CA ILE A 120 9.08 -6.45 -13.45
C ILE A 120 8.36 -5.16 -13.04
N ILE A 121 9.03 -4.25 -12.35
CA ILE A 121 8.46 -2.96 -11.95
C ILE A 121 8.01 -2.15 -13.16
N LEU A 122 8.83 -2.08 -14.21
CA LEU A 122 8.49 -1.37 -15.44
C LEU A 122 7.30 -1.98 -16.18
N LEU A 123 7.22 -3.33 -16.27
CA LEU A 123 6.07 -4.02 -16.87
C LEU A 123 4.77 -3.69 -16.13
N PHE A 124 4.80 -3.77 -14.79
CA PHE A 124 3.63 -3.49 -13.99
C PHE A 124 3.27 -1.99 -13.96
N THR A 125 4.24 -1.09 -14.13
CA THR A 125 3.97 0.34 -14.29
C THR A 125 3.07 0.60 -15.51
N GLY A 126 3.33 -0.08 -16.62
CA GLY A 126 2.50 0.03 -17.82
C GLY A 126 1.06 -0.44 -17.60
N VAL A 127 0.87 -1.55 -16.89
CA VAL A 127 -0.48 -2.03 -16.49
C VAL A 127 -1.13 -1.04 -15.54
N SER A 128 -0.41 -0.59 -14.53
CA SER A 128 -0.91 0.35 -13.51
C SER A 128 -1.36 1.66 -14.11
N TYR A 129 -0.68 2.15 -15.14
CA TYR A 129 -1.08 3.36 -15.86
C TYR A 129 -2.49 3.25 -16.46
N LYS A 130 -2.85 2.06 -16.95
CA LYS A 130 -4.20 1.81 -17.50
C LYS A 130 -5.27 1.67 -16.42
N VAL A 131 -4.90 1.17 -15.24
CA VAL A 131 -5.85 0.87 -14.15
C VAL A 131 -6.02 2.07 -13.20
N SER A 132 -5.03 2.93 -13.06
CA SER A 132 -5.04 4.03 -12.09
C SER A 132 -6.24 4.98 -12.19
N PRO A 133 -6.74 5.38 -13.38
CA PRO A 133 -7.94 6.22 -13.46
C PRO A 133 -9.17 5.53 -12.85
N LEU A 134 -9.34 4.23 -13.10
CA LEU A 134 -10.43 3.44 -12.54
C LEU A 134 -10.35 3.36 -11.02
N LEU A 135 -9.14 3.23 -10.47
CA LEU A 135 -8.92 3.23 -9.03
C LEU A 135 -9.23 4.58 -8.39
N ILE A 136 -8.87 5.69 -9.04
CA ILE A 136 -9.20 7.03 -8.55
C ILE A 136 -10.70 7.25 -8.55
N ASP A 137 -11.37 6.94 -9.65
CA ASP A 137 -12.83 7.07 -9.75
C ASP A 137 -13.52 6.21 -8.68
N TRP A 138 -13.05 4.99 -8.50
CA TRP A 138 -13.57 4.10 -7.49
C TRP A 138 -13.36 4.63 -6.06
N VAL A 139 -12.16 5.12 -5.72
CA VAL A 139 -11.86 5.71 -4.41
C VAL A 139 -12.77 6.92 -4.13
N ASN A 140 -12.99 7.78 -5.14
CA ASN A 140 -13.84 8.95 -5.02
C ASN A 140 -15.33 8.60 -4.78
N ILE A 141 -15.83 7.52 -5.38
CA ILE A 141 -17.25 7.13 -5.29
C ILE A 141 -17.55 6.38 -3.99
N HIS A 142 -16.70 5.49 -3.55
CA HIS A 142 -17.07 4.46 -2.57
C HIS A 142 -16.60 4.74 -1.13
N ASN A 143 -15.63 5.62 -0.93
CA ASN A 143 -15.17 6.08 0.40
C ASN A 143 -15.05 4.96 1.46
N GLY A 144 -14.69 3.74 1.07
CA GLY A 144 -14.43 2.63 1.98
C GLY A 144 -15.65 1.99 2.66
N GLN A 145 -16.89 2.28 2.22
CA GLN A 145 -18.10 1.78 2.89
C GLN A 145 -18.61 0.44 2.36
N ASP A 146 -18.39 0.13 1.09
CA ASP A 146 -18.85 -1.09 0.45
C ASP A 146 -17.84 -2.24 0.49
N LYS A 147 -18.25 -3.41 0.01
CA LYS A 147 -17.40 -4.62 0.00
C LYS A 147 -16.16 -4.47 -0.90
N LEU A 148 -16.28 -3.76 -2.01
CA LEU A 148 -15.18 -3.56 -2.94
C LEU A 148 -14.13 -2.62 -2.32
N SER A 149 -14.57 -1.54 -1.64
CA SER A 149 -13.69 -0.66 -0.88
C SER A 149 -12.92 -1.39 0.20
N LYS A 150 -13.62 -2.24 0.97
CA LYS A 150 -13.00 -3.05 2.00
C LYS A 150 -12.00 -4.04 1.42
N PHE A 151 -12.33 -4.65 0.29
CA PHE A 151 -11.42 -5.57 -0.40
C PHE A 151 -10.12 -4.86 -0.82
N LEU A 152 -10.21 -3.71 -1.47
CA LEU A 152 -9.03 -2.98 -1.94
C LEU A 152 -8.19 -2.41 -0.79
N GLY A 153 -8.82 -1.86 0.24
CA GLY A 153 -8.09 -1.44 1.44
C GLY A 153 -7.46 -2.62 2.19
N ALA A 154 -8.10 -3.80 2.14
CA ALA A 154 -7.54 -5.01 2.72
C ALA A 154 -6.32 -5.55 1.92
N ILE A 155 -6.24 -5.31 0.62
CA ILE A 155 -5.02 -5.56 -0.17
C ILE A 155 -3.87 -4.69 0.36
N ILE A 156 -4.13 -3.41 0.66
CA ILE A 156 -3.13 -2.53 1.28
C ILE A 156 -2.72 -3.06 2.66
N MET A 157 -3.66 -3.47 3.49
CA MET A 157 -3.35 -4.10 4.79
C MET A 157 -2.53 -5.38 4.63
N SER A 158 -2.80 -6.18 3.61
CA SER A 158 -2.02 -7.41 3.32
C SER A 158 -0.56 -7.08 3.01
N HIS A 159 -0.32 -6.03 2.21
CA HIS A 159 1.03 -5.49 1.97
C HIS A 159 1.71 -5.08 3.28
N ILE A 160 1.02 -4.32 4.11
CA ILE A 160 1.54 -3.88 5.41
C ILE A 160 1.96 -5.08 6.28
N TYR A 161 1.06 -6.05 6.47
CA TYR A 161 1.34 -7.21 7.33
C TYR A 161 2.43 -8.11 6.77
N PHE A 162 2.51 -8.26 5.45
CA PHE A 162 3.57 -9.03 4.83
C PHE A 162 4.95 -8.37 5.03
N ASN A 163 5.05 -7.06 4.86
CA ASN A 163 6.30 -6.32 5.09
C ASN A 163 6.70 -6.35 6.56
N GLU A 164 5.76 -6.18 7.50
CA GLU A 164 6.03 -6.29 8.94
C GLU A 164 6.51 -7.69 9.34
N TYR A 165 5.92 -8.74 8.75
CA TYR A 165 6.39 -10.11 8.94
C TYR A 165 7.84 -10.26 8.48
N HIS A 166 8.17 -9.74 7.30
CA HIS A 166 9.54 -9.77 6.79
C HIS A 166 10.52 -9.03 7.69
N TYR A 167 10.14 -7.85 8.14
CA TYR A 167 10.95 -7.05 9.06
C TYR A 167 11.27 -7.83 10.34
N LEU A 168 10.27 -8.48 10.94
CA LEU A 168 10.43 -9.23 12.20
C LEU A 168 11.30 -10.48 12.07
N ILE A 169 11.45 -11.07 10.90
CA ILE A 169 12.22 -12.31 10.71
C ILE A 169 13.66 -12.03 10.28
N HIS A 170 13.90 -10.90 9.61
CA HIS A 170 15.20 -10.61 9.00
C HIS A 170 15.97 -9.49 9.73
N THR A 171 15.42 -8.91 10.79
CA THR A 171 16.12 -8.02 11.75
C THR A 171 16.48 -8.77 13.02
#